data_7c28b5a581a0da0b71bfaee2fbfd3c49
#
_entry.id   7c28b5a581a0da0b71bfaee2fbfd3c49
#
_cell.length_a   1.000
_cell.length_b   1.000
_cell.length_c   1.000
_cell.angle_alpha   90.00
_cell.angle_beta   90.00
_cell.angle_gamma   90.00
#
_symmetry.space_group_name_H-M   'P 1'
#
loop_
_entity.id
_entity.type
_entity.pdbx_description
1 polymer ?
#
loop_
_entity_poly.entity_id
_entity_poly.type
_entity_poly.pdbx_seq_one_letter_code
_entity_poly.pdbx_strand_id
1 'polypeptide(L)'
;MIGKNSPCWCGSGKKYKHCHEEWDNTINVLKLQGKIVPSHNLIKSEEDIKWIKKAAKINNAVLDLVGEKICAGMTTEDIDKLVYDYTTSHGGVPACLGYEGFPKSVCTSINNEICHGIPSEKVVLKDGDIINVDCTTIVHKHFADASRMFCIGHVSEEAKRLVEVTKECLEIGKEAVRPWGYIGDIGAAIQEHAHKNGYSVVVDFCGHGVGNAFHEDPYVHHVGIRNTGMVIAPGMVFTIEPMINQGTRDLYIDKDNGWTSYTKDGKLSAQWENTILVTEKGIEVLAW
;
A
#
# COMPACT_ATOMS: atom_id res chain seq x y z
N MET A 1 -10.11 33.48 1.15
CA MET A 1 -11.00 32.65 2.01
C MET A 1 -12.28 32.37 1.26
N ILE A 2 -12.76 31.13 1.27
CA ILE A 2 -14.03 30.74 0.65
C ILE A 2 -15.18 31.28 1.50
N GLY A 3 -16.20 31.86 0.85
CA GLY A 3 -17.36 32.36 1.58
C GLY A 3 -18.21 31.21 2.15
N LYS A 4 -18.76 31.35 3.36
CA LYS A 4 -19.56 30.31 4.04
C LYS A 4 -20.68 29.71 3.22
N ASN A 5 -21.29 30.51 2.33
CA ASN A 5 -22.41 30.10 1.46
C ASN A 5 -21.98 29.69 0.04
N SER A 6 -20.69 29.80 -0.28
CA SER A 6 -20.15 29.37 -1.58
C SER A 6 -20.15 27.85 -1.70
N PRO A 7 -20.11 27.27 -2.92
CA PRO A 7 -19.86 25.84 -3.11
C PRO A 7 -18.55 25.42 -2.44
N CYS A 8 -18.53 24.23 -1.85
CA CYS A 8 -17.32 23.71 -1.23
C CYS A 8 -16.27 23.36 -2.27
N TRP A 9 -15.00 23.54 -1.92
CA TRP A 9 -13.85 23.25 -2.79
C TRP A 9 -13.75 21.76 -3.18
N CYS A 10 -14.35 20.84 -2.40
CA CYS A 10 -14.32 19.40 -2.69
C CYS A 10 -15.23 18.96 -3.86
N GLY A 11 -15.96 19.87 -4.50
CA GLY A 11 -16.84 19.55 -5.64
C GLY A 11 -18.16 18.88 -5.28
N SER A 12 -18.49 18.68 -3.99
CA SER A 12 -19.71 18.01 -3.53
C SER A 12 -21.02 18.78 -3.85
N GLY A 13 -20.94 20.04 -4.31
CA GLY A 13 -22.09 20.93 -4.49
C GLY A 13 -22.69 21.45 -3.18
N LYS A 14 -22.28 20.94 -2.01
CA LYS A 14 -22.72 21.43 -0.69
C LYS A 14 -22.15 22.83 -0.41
N LYS A 15 -22.86 23.64 0.38
CA LYS A 15 -22.30 24.92 0.87
C LYS A 15 -21.10 24.63 1.78
N TYR A 16 -20.04 25.44 1.65
CA TYR A 16 -18.79 25.29 2.40
C TYR A 16 -19.01 25.13 3.91
N LYS A 17 -19.87 25.95 4.52
CA LYS A 17 -20.20 25.88 5.95
C LYS A 17 -20.85 24.55 6.42
N HIS A 18 -21.38 23.78 5.48
CA HIS A 18 -22.01 22.47 5.74
C HIS A 18 -21.20 21.31 5.18
N CYS A 19 -19.92 21.57 4.84
CA CYS A 19 -19.03 20.58 4.24
C CYS A 19 -17.65 20.63 4.90
N HIS A 20 -16.76 21.51 4.48
CA HIS A 20 -15.36 21.51 4.93
C HIS A 20 -14.93 22.76 5.72
N GLU A 21 -15.85 23.62 6.17
CA GLU A 21 -15.47 24.77 7.01
C GLU A 21 -14.78 24.33 8.31
N GLU A 22 -15.30 23.30 8.98
CA GLU A 22 -14.72 22.78 10.23
C GLU A 22 -13.37 22.13 9.99
N TRP A 23 -13.25 21.36 8.90
CA TRP A 23 -11.99 20.76 8.44
C TRP A 23 -10.92 21.84 8.21
N ASP A 24 -11.23 22.89 7.44
CA ASP A 24 -10.31 23.98 7.16
C ASP A 24 -9.93 24.78 8.44
N ASN A 25 -10.88 24.97 9.35
CA ASN A 25 -10.61 25.59 10.63
C ASN A 25 -9.61 24.76 11.45
N THR A 26 -9.78 23.44 11.50
CA THR A 26 -8.85 22.53 12.20
C THR A 26 -7.46 22.60 11.57
N ILE A 27 -7.36 22.52 10.24
CA ILE A 27 -6.09 22.65 9.51
C ILE A 27 -5.40 23.99 9.80
N ASN A 28 -6.15 25.10 9.82
CA ASN A 28 -5.60 26.42 10.09
C ASN A 28 -5.04 26.51 11.52
N VAL A 29 -5.73 25.95 12.51
CA VAL A 29 -5.23 25.90 13.89
C VAL A 29 -3.94 25.09 13.98
N LEU A 30 -3.89 23.91 13.38
CA LEU A 30 -2.70 23.05 13.36
C LEU A 30 -1.53 23.71 12.64
N LYS A 31 -1.79 24.41 11.53
CA LYS A 31 -0.78 25.16 10.79
C LYS A 31 -0.19 26.31 11.61
N LEU A 32 -1.02 27.02 12.38
CA LEU A 32 -0.55 28.06 13.31
C LEU A 32 0.32 27.49 14.45
N GLN A 33 0.12 26.23 14.80
CA GLN A 33 0.93 25.49 15.76
C GLN A 33 2.24 24.94 15.14
N GLY A 34 2.54 25.25 13.87
CA GLY A 34 3.74 24.80 13.17
C GLY A 34 3.68 23.34 12.72
N LYS A 35 2.50 22.72 12.65
CA LYS A 35 2.33 21.33 12.19
C LYS A 35 2.37 21.25 10.66
N ILE A 36 2.90 20.13 10.14
CA ILE A 36 2.82 19.79 8.72
C ILE A 36 1.40 19.27 8.49
N VAL A 37 0.64 19.98 7.65
CA VAL A 37 -0.77 19.65 7.39
C VAL A 37 -0.98 19.30 5.91
N PRO A 38 -1.93 18.41 5.59
CA PRO A 38 -2.26 18.08 4.20
C PRO A 38 -2.88 19.29 3.48
N SER A 39 -2.62 19.38 2.19
CA SER A 39 -3.30 20.31 1.29
C SER A 39 -4.61 19.70 0.75
N HIS A 40 -5.50 20.54 0.22
CA HIS A 40 -6.82 20.09 -0.27
C HIS A 40 -6.75 19.02 -1.37
N ASN A 41 -5.68 19.02 -2.19
CA ASN A 41 -5.51 18.03 -3.26
C ASN A 41 -5.25 16.59 -2.75
N LEU A 42 -4.89 16.42 -1.48
CA LEU A 42 -4.73 15.11 -0.85
C LEU A 42 -6.07 14.56 -0.33
N ILE A 43 -7.12 15.38 -0.32
CA ILE A 43 -8.44 15.01 0.16
C ILE A 43 -9.28 14.54 -1.00
N LYS A 44 -9.67 13.28 -0.99
CA LYS A 44 -10.46 12.67 -2.06
C LYS A 44 -11.92 13.11 -1.96
N SER A 45 -12.51 13.47 -3.11
CA SER A 45 -13.93 13.76 -3.20
C SER A 45 -14.79 12.48 -3.06
N GLU A 46 -16.08 12.64 -2.83
CA GLU A 46 -17.03 11.51 -2.81
C GLU A 46 -17.01 10.71 -4.14
N GLU A 47 -16.78 11.41 -5.28
CA GLU A 47 -16.68 10.78 -6.60
C GLU A 47 -15.34 10.04 -6.77
N ASP A 48 -14.21 10.61 -6.31
CA ASP A 48 -12.92 9.91 -6.32
C ASP A 48 -13.00 8.62 -5.48
N ILE A 49 -13.51 8.70 -4.25
CA ILE A 49 -13.67 7.55 -3.36
C ILE A 49 -14.53 6.46 -4.00
N LYS A 50 -15.61 6.83 -4.69
CA LYS A 50 -16.47 5.88 -5.40
C LYS A 50 -15.69 5.10 -6.48
N TRP A 51 -14.83 5.78 -7.26
CA TRP A 51 -14.05 5.14 -8.31
C TRP A 51 -12.88 4.34 -7.75
N ILE A 52 -12.21 4.83 -6.69
CA ILE A 52 -11.20 4.06 -5.96
C ILE A 52 -11.81 2.76 -5.42
N LYS A 53 -12.99 2.79 -4.81
CA LYS A 53 -13.71 1.58 -4.35
C LYS A 53 -14.03 0.61 -5.49
N LYS A 54 -14.33 1.09 -6.70
CA LYS A 54 -14.52 0.22 -7.85
C LYS A 54 -13.24 -0.43 -8.31
N ALA A 55 -12.13 0.31 -8.34
CA ALA A 55 -10.80 -0.24 -8.62
C ALA A 55 -10.44 -1.28 -7.55
N ALA A 56 -10.61 -0.95 -6.28
CA ALA A 56 -10.35 -1.84 -5.15
C ALA A 56 -11.15 -3.15 -5.21
N LYS A 57 -12.40 -3.10 -5.65
CA LYS A 57 -13.21 -4.31 -5.82
C LYS A 57 -12.61 -5.29 -6.82
N ILE A 58 -12.08 -4.80 -7.94
CA ILE A 58 -11.41 -5.64 -8.94
C ILE A 58 -10.06 -6.13 -8.36
N ASN A 59 -9.30 -5.23 -7.74
CA ASN A 59 -8.00 -5.53 -7.14
C ASN A 59 -8.08 -6.63 -6.08
N ASN A 60 -9.04 -6.54 -5.16
CA ASN A 60 -9.26 -7.55 -4.13
C ASN A 60 -9.66 -8.89 -4.75
N ALA A 61 -10.57 -8.88 -5.73
CA ALA A 61 -11.03 -10.09 -6.39
C ALA A 61 -9.93 -10.80 -7.20
N VAL A 62 -9.02 -10.06 -7.82
CA VAL A 62 -7.88 -10.69 -8.51
C VAL A 62 -6.89 -11.30 -7.52
N LEU A 63 -6.63 -10.66 -6.37
CA LEU A 63 -5.80 -11.24 -5.31
C LEU A 63 -6.46 -12.48 -4.66
N ASP A 64 -7.78 -12.49 -4.52
CA ASP A 64 -8.53 -13.67 -4.10
C ASP A 64 -8.35 -14.82 -5.12
N LEU A 65 -8.50 -14.53 -6.42
CA LEU A 65 -8.31 -15.50 -7.50
C LEU A 65 -6.86 -16.03 -7.55
N VAL A 66 -5.86 -15.19 -7.32
CA VAL A 66 -4.46 -15.62 -7.19
C VAL A 66 -4.35 -16.61 -6.02
N GLY A 67 -4.92 -16.27 -4.85
CA GLY A 67 -4.90 -17.16 -3.67
C GLY A 67 -5.56 -18.52 -3.89
N GLU A 68 -6.59 -18.59 -4.74
CA GLU A 68 -7.26 -19.85 -5.11
C GLU A 68 -6.43 -20.73 -6.06
N LYS A 69 -5.55 -20.12 -6.86
CA LYS A 69 -4.86 -20.81 -7.95
C LYS A 69 -3.38 -21.04 -7.71
N ILE A 70 -2.74 -20.19 -6.93
CA ILE A 70 -1.29 -20.20 -6.73
C ILE A 70 -0.82 -21.51 -6.09
N CYS A 71 0.14 -22.18 -6.72
CA CYS A 71 0.69 -23.45 -6.23
C CYS A 71 2.11 -23.69 -6.75
N ALA A 72 2.79 -24.67 -6.16
CA ALA A 72 4.06 -25.14 -6.68
C ALA A 72 3.93 -25.63 -8.15
N GLY A 73 4.91 -25.30 -8.96
CA GLY A 73 4.93 -25.60 -10.40
C GLY A 73 4.38 -24.48 -11.29
N MET A 74 3.65 -23.50 -10.76
CA MET A 74 3.30 -22.28 -11.50
C MET A 74 4.54 -21.40 -11.70
N THR A 75 4.61 -20.72 -12.84
CA THR A 75 5.58 -19.65 -13.04
C THR A 75 5.03 -18.31 -12.54
N THR A 76 5.89 -17.36 -12.23
CA THR A 76 5.44 -16.00 -11.91
C THR A 76 4.80 -15.32 -13.13
N GLU A 77 5.15 -15.73 -14.34
CA GLU A 77 4.49 -15.33 -15.59
C GLU A 77 3.02 -15.81 -15.66
N ASP A 78 2.71 -16.99 -15.12
CA ASP A 78 1.32 -17.46 -15.04
C ASP A 78 0.48 -16.59 -14.11
N ILE A 79 1.10 -16.06 -13.02
CA ILE A 79 0.46 -15.10 -12.12
C ILE A 79 0.20 -13.78 -12.87
N ASP A 80 1.18 -13.28 -13.62
CA ASP A 80 1.03 -12.05 -14.42
C ASP A 80 -0.12 -12.17 -15.43
N LYS A 81 -0.17 -13.27 -16.18
CA LYS A 81 -1.26 -13.57 -17.14
C LYS A 81 -2.62 -13.60 -16.42
N LEU A 82 -2.70 -14.27 -15.28
CA LEU A 82 -3.92 -14.35 -14.48
C LEU A 82 -4.41 -12.97 -14.02
N VAL A 83 -3.48 -12.14 -13.52
CA VAL A 83 -3.80 -10.77 -13.08
C VAL A 83 -4.23 -9.90 -14.25
N TYR A 84 -3.51 -9.95 -15.37
CA TYR A 84 -3.84 -9.19 -16.58
C TYR A 84 -5.22 -9.55 -17.11
N ASP A 85 -5.47 -10.84 -17.32
CA ASP A 85 -6.72 -11.33 -17.92
C ASP A 85 -7.93 -11.02 -17.03
N TYR A 86 -7.81 -11.24 -15.72
CA TYR A 86 -8.89 -10.94 -14.79
C TYR A 86 -9.19 -9.45 -14.75
N THR A 87 -8.16 -8.62 -14.54
CA THR A 87 -8.31 -7.18 -14.40
C THR A 87 -8.94 -6.56 -15.65
N THR A 88 -8.43 -6.92 -16.84
CA THR A 88 -8.92 -6.36 -18.11
C THR A 88 -10.33 -6.85 -18.47
N SER A 89 -10.65 -8.13 -18.22
CA SER A 89 -12.00 -8.66 -18.48
C SER A 89 -13.07 -8.06 -17.55
N HIS A 90 -12.68 -7.49 -16.41
CA HIS A 90 -13.59 -6.81 -15.48
C HIS A 90 -13.60 -5.27 -15.64
N GLY A 91 -12.97 -4.75 -16.71
CA GLY A 91 -12.98 -3.33 -17.04
C GLY A 91 -11.99 -2.48 -16.25
N GLY A 92 -11.02 -3.10 -15.58
CA GLY A 92 -9.87 -2.46 -14.98
C GLY A 92 -8.66 -2.42 -15.93
N VAL A 93 -7.63 -1.69 -15.54
CA VAL A 93 -6.32 -1.67 -16.20
C VAL A 93 -5.26 -1.97 -15.13
N PRO A 94 -4.34 -2.93 -15.34
CA PRO A 94 -3.21 -3.15 -14.44
C PRO A 94 -2.29 -1.91 -14.46
N ALA A 95 -2.10 -1.27 -13.30
CA ALA A 95 -1.37 -0.02 -13.22
C ALA A 95 0.15 -0.18 -13.37
N CYS A 96 0.68 -1.31 -12.95
CA CYS A 96 2.12 -1.61 -13.04
C CYS A 96 2.61 -1.67 -14.48
N LEU A 97 1.77 -2.17 -15.42
CA LEU A 97 2.18 -2.38 -16.81
C LEU A 97 2.52 -1.06 -17.52
N GLY A 98 3.80 -0.91 -17.82
CA GLY A 98 4.34 0.30 -18.46
C GLY A 98 4.64 1.46 -17.52
N TYR A 99 4.32 1.35 -16.23
CA TYR A 99 4.64 2.38 -15.25
C TYR A 99 6.16 2.52 -15.11
N GLU A 100 6.70 3.70 -15.45
CA GLU A 100 8.14 3.99 -15.47
C GLU A 100 8.98 2.93 -16.22
N GLY A 101 8.35 2.20 -17.17
CA GLY A 101 8.99 1.15 -17.94
C GLY A 101 8.90 -0.25 -17.32
N PHE A 102 8.17 -0.45 -16.22
CA PHE A 102 7.94 -1.79 -15.66
C PHE A 102 7.19 -2.67 -16.68
N PRO A 103 7.68 -3.90 -16.98
CA PRO A 103 7.22 -4.64 -18.16
C PRO A 103 6.01 -5.55 -17.93
N LYS A 104 5.47 -5.63 -16.70
CA LYS A 104 4.47 -6.60 -16.28
C LYS A 104 3.27 -5.96 -15.59
N SER A 105 2.20 -6.74 -15.43
CA SER A 105 0.91 -6.27 -14.86
C SER A 105 0.87 -6.29 -13.34
N VAL A 106 1.83 -6.97 -12.71
CA VAL A 106 1.89 -7.25 -11.29
C VAL A 106 3.35 -7.39 -10.86
N CYS A 107 3.68 -7.07 -9.61
CA CYS A 107 4.96 -7.44 -9.04
C CYS A 107 4.84 -8.79 -8.32
N THR A 108 5.86 -9.64 -8.46
CA THR A 108 5.95 -10.95 -7.80
C THR A 108 7.30 -11.10 -7.15
N SER A 109 7.36 -11.04 -5.81
CA SER A 109 8.62 -11.03 -5.06
C SER A 109 8.73 -12.29 -4.21
N ILE A 110 9.74 -13.14 -4.50
CA ILE A 110 9.91 -14.47 -3.91
C ILE A 110 11.04 -14.47 -2.88
N ASN A 111 10.80 -15.04 -1.71
CA ASN A 111 11.78 -15.33 -0.66
C ASN A 111 12.59 -14.11 -0.22
N ASN A 112 13.78 -13.89 -0.78
CA ASN A 112 14.66 -12.77 -0.44
C ASN A 112 14.47 -11.54 -1.36
N GLU A 113 13.52 -11.58 -2.28
CA GLU A 113 13.05 -10.40 -3.00
C GLU A 113 12.15 -9.58 -2.07
N ILE A 114 12.48 -8.31 -1.87
CA ILE A 114 11.76 -7.41 -0.98
C ILE A 114 10.48 -6.92 -1.67
N CYS A 115 10.65 -6.36 -2.88
CA CYS A 115 9.57 -5.82 -3.70
C CYS A 115 9.98 -5.70 -5.17
N HIS A 116 9.03 -5.36 -6.03
CA HIS A 116 9.19 -5.08 -7.46
C HIS A 116 9.79 -6.25 -8.26
N GLY A 117 9.62 -7.49 -7.81
CA GLY A 117 10.01 -8.68 -8.57
C GLY A 117 9.26 -8.73 -9.90
N ILE A 118 9.98 -8.95 -11.02
CA ILE A 118 9.42 -8.99 -12.36
C ILE A 118 8.97 -10.42 -12.69
N PRO A 119 7.69 -10.67 -12.98
CA PRO A 119 7.19 -11.96 -13.46
C PRO A 119 7.96 -12.53 -14.65
N SER A 120 8.25 -13.83 -14.61
CA SER A 120 9.06 -14.51 -15.61
C SER A 120 8.66 -15.98 -15.79
N GLU A 121 8.68 -16.49 -17.02
CA GLU A 121 8.53 -17.92 -17.35
C GLU A 121 9.67 -18.80 -16.77
N LYS A 122 10.80 -18.17 -16.41
CA LYS A 122 11.97 -18.88 -15.85
C LYS A 122 11.88 -19.06 -14.33
N VAL A 123 11.01 -18.32 -13.66
CA VAL A 123 10.84 -18.37 -12.20
C VAL A 123 9.64 -19.24 -11.87
N VAL A 124 9.91 -20.47 -11.43
CA VAL A 124 8.91 -21.48 -11.09
C VAL A 124 8.80 -21.61 -9.59
N LEU A 125 7.59 -21.46 -9.06
CA LEU A 125 7.30 -21.61 -7.63
C LEU A 125 7.54 -23.04 -7.16
N LYS A 126 8.15 -23.19 -6.00
CA LYS A 126 8.48 -24.47 -5.37
C LYS A 126 7.78 -24.61 -4.03
N ASP A 127 7.60 -25.85 -3.61
CA ASP A 127 7.22 -26.17 -2.23
C ASP A 127 8.24 -25.54 -1.26
N GLY A 128 7.75 -24.78 -0.29
CA GLY A 128 8.57 -24.04 0.66
C GLY A 128 8.81 -22.55 0.35
N ASP A 129 8.47 -22.07 -0.86
CA ASP A 129 8.60 -20.66 -1.19
C ASP A 129 7.54 -19.80 -0.48
N ILE A 130 7.91 -18.57 -0.15
CA ILE A 130 6.98 -17.49 0.16
C ILE A 130 7.01 -16.46 -0.96
N ILE A 131 5.88 -15.90 -1.34
CA ILE A 131 5.81 -14.91 -2.42
C ILE A 131 4.84 -13.80 -2.06
N ASN A 132 5.27 -12.56 -2.29
CA ASN A 132 4.38 -11.40 -2.34
C ASN A 132 3.84 -11.24 -3.77
N VAL A 133 2.55 -11.01 -3.90
CA VAL A 133 1.88 -10.63 -5.15
C VAL A 133 1.24 -9.27 -4.92
N ASP A 134 1.70 -8.29 -5.68
CA ASP A 134 1.38 -6.87 -5.51
C ASP A 134 0.70 -6.34 -6.76
N CYS A 135 -0.57 -5.99 -6.61
CA CYS A 135 -1.47 -5.61 -7.68
C CYS A 135 -2.02 -4.21 -7.48
N THR A 136 -1.91 -3.38 -8.50
CA THR A 136 -2.60 -2.10 -8.58
C THR A 136 -3.55 -2.06 -9.77
N THR A 137 -4.80 -1.71 -9.51
CA THR A 137 -5.86 -1.65 -10.54
C THR A 137 -6.30 -0.21 -10.78
N ILE A 138 -6.47 0.16 -12.04
CA ILE A 138 -7.04 1.45 -12.46
C ILE A 138 -8.46 1.25 -12.96
N VAL A 139 -9.41 2.06 -12.45
CA VAL A 139 -10.76 2.20 -13.00
C VAL A 139 -11.09 3.68 -13.14
N HIS A 140 -11.47 4.13 -14.31
CA HIS A 140 -11.84 5.54 -14.56
C HIS A 140 -10.77 6.54 -14.07
N LYS A 141 -9.49 6.23 -14.31
CA LYS A 141 -8.29 6.98 -13.87
C LYS A 141 -8.09 7.03 -12.35
N HIS A 142 -8.73 6.17 -11.59
CA HIS A 142 -8.52 6.06 -10.15
C HIS A 142 -7.87 4.72 -9.82
N PHE A 143 -6.96 4.75 -8.86
CA PHE A 143 -6.07 3.65 -8.50
C PHE A 143 -6.46 3.04 -7.16
N ALA A 144 -6.30 1.73 -7.06
CA ALA A 144 -6.36 1.01 -5.79
C ALA A 144 -5.26 -0.03 -5.77
N ASP A 145 -4.53 -0.10 -4.68
CA ASP A 145 -3.29 -0.84 -4.51
C ASP A 145 -3.37 -1.77 -3.31
N ALA A 146 -2.89 -2.99 -3.46
CA ALA A 146 -2.77 -3.93 -2.36
C ALA A 146 -1.84 -5.09 -2.71
N SER A 147 -1.15 -5.62 -1.72
CA SER A 147 -0.36 -6.82 -1.87
C SER A 147 -0.64 -7.86 -0.80
N ARG A 148 -0.41 -9.14 -1.15
CA ARG A 148 -0.57 -10.28 -0.25
C ARG A 148 0.60 -11.23 -0.33
N MET A 149 0.94 -11.84 0.83
CA MET A 149 1.84 -12.97 0.90
C MET A 149 1.11 -14.28 0.70
N PHE A 150 1.74 -15.17 -0.04
CA PHE A 150 1.30 -16.55 -0.22
C PHE A 150 2.43 -17.52 0.17
N CYS A 151 2.09 -18.54 0.97
CA CYS A 151 2.98 -19.63 1.31
C CYS A 151 2.73 -20.79 0.35
N ILE A 152 3.75 -21.26 -0.34
CA ILE A 152 3.63 -22.30 -1.35
C ILE A 152 3.92 -23.68 -0.73
N GLY A 153 2.88 -24.48 -0.58
CA GLY A 153 2.99 -25.80 0.04
C GLY A 153 3.46 -25.76 1.48
N HIS A 154 4.54 -26.49 1.82
CA HIS A 154 5.06 -26.63 3.17
C HIS A 154 6.24 -25.67 3.40
N VAL A 155 5.97 -24.47 3.88
CA VAL A 155 7.01 -23.51 4.24
C VAL A 155 7.61 -23.80 5.63
N SER A 156 8.84 -23.34 5.86
CA SER A 156 9.48 -23.46 7.19
C SER A 156 8.74 -22.61 8.24
N GLU A 157 8.84 -22.99 9.52
CA GLU A 157 8.23 -22.21 10.61
C GLU A 157 8.80 -20.78 10.70
N GLU A 158 10.08 -20.59 10.34
CA GLU A 158 10.69 -19.26 10.28
C GLU A 158 10.06 -18.41 9.15
N ALA A 159 9.83 -18.99 7.97
CA ALA A 159 9.18 -18.29 6.85
C ALA A 159 7.73 -17.94 7.21
N LYS A 160 6.99 -18.89 7.77
CA LYS A 160 5.62 -18.69 8.24
C LYS A 160 5.54 -17.58 9.28
N ARG A 161 6.45 -17.62 10.29
CA ARG A 161 6.49 -16.60 11.34
C ARG A 161 6.78 -15.21 10.77
N LEU A 162 7.70 -15.09 9.80
CA LEU A 162 7.98 -13.82 9.12
C LEU A 162 6.72 -13.27 8.43
N VAL A 163 6.02 -14.10 7.66
CA VAL A 163 4.78 -13.72 6.96
C VAL A 163 3.70 -13.27 7.94
N GLU A 164 3.54 -13.98 9.06
CA GLU A 164 2.58 -13.64 10.13
C GLU A 164 2.92 -12.30 10.79
N VAL A 165 4.20 -12.12 11.22
CA VAL A 165 4.62 -10.86 11.87
C VAL A 165 4.51 -9.68 10.92
N THR A 166 4.78 -9.88 9.63
CA THR A 166 4.60 -8.81 8.63
C THR A 166 3.13 -8.41 8.50
N LYS A 167 2.22 -9.39 8.54
CA LYS A 167 0.78 -9.10 8.58
C LYS A 167 0.38 -8.39 9.87
N GLU A 168 0.90 -8.84 11.02
CA GLU A 168 0.70 -8.16 12.29
C GLU A 168 1.20 -6.70 12.24
N CYS A 169 2.35 -6.43 11.59
CA CYS A 169 2.87 -5.08 11.36
C CYS A 169 1.88 -4.20 10.57
N LEU A 170 1.28 -4.74 9.51
CA LEU A 170 0.24 -4.05 8.74
C LEU A 170 -0.98 -3.71 9.62
N GLU A 171 -1.50 -4.69 10.38
CA GLU A 171 -2.66 -4.47 11.25
C GLU A 171 -2.37 -3.40 12.32
N ILE A 172 -1.22 -3.49 12.98
CA ILE A 172 -0.78 -2.51 14.00
C ILE A 172 -0.59 -1.12 13.37
N GLY A 173 -0.03 -1.06 12.15
CA GLY A 173 0.07 0.17 11.38
C GLY A 173 -1.29 0.81 11.12
N LYS A 174 -2.29 0.02 10.69
CA LYS A 174 -3.67 0.48 10.50
C LYS A 174 -4.31 0.93 11.82
N GLU A 175 -4.09 0.18 12.90
CA GLU A 175 -4.58 0.55 14.23
C GLU A 175 -3.95 1.84 14.77
N ALA A 176 -2.76 2.22 14.34
CA ALA A 176 -2.12 3.48 14.73
C ALA A 176 -2.72 4.70 14.02
N VAL A 177 -3.42 4.52 12.91
CA VAL A 177 -4.07 5.63 12.19
C VAL A 177 -5.19 6.22 13.04
N ARG A 178 -5.09 7.53 13.31
CA ARG A 178 -6.14 8.29 13.97
C ARG A 178 -6.43 9.55 13.15
N PRO A 179 -7.69 9.91 12.92
CA PRO A 179 -8.02 11.23 12.40
C PRO A 179 -7.37 12.31 13.25
N TRP A 180 -6.68 13.23 12.62
CA TRP A 180 -5.90 14.32 13.25
C TRP A 180 -4.65 13.87 14.05
N GLY A 181 -4.27 12.56 13.96
CA GLY A 181 -2.97 12.03 14.39
C GLY A 181 -1.86 12.31 13.37
N TYR A 182 -0.76 11.57 13.41
CA TYR A 182 0.42 11.83 12.58
C TYR A 182 0.86 10.59 11.81
N ILE A 183 1.39 10.80 10.60
CA ILE A 183 1.94 9.69 9.78
C ILE A 183 3.06 8.94 10.52
N GLY A 184 3.90 9.64 11.30
CA GLY A 184 4.97 9.02 12.08
C GLY A 184 4.50 8.03 13.15
N ASP A 185 3.23 8.10 13.57
CA ASP A 185 2.65 7.14 14.52
C ASP A 185 2.54 5.74 13.92
N ILE A 186 2.27 5.65 12.60
CA ILE A 186 2.18 4.41 11.83
C ILE A 186 3.55 3.71 11.83
N GLY A 187 4.58 4.43 11.37
CA GLY A 187 5.94 3.87 11.28
C GLY A 187 6.52 3.50 12.64
N ALA A 188 6.25 4.31 13.68
CA ALA A 188 6.69 4.00 15.03
C ALA A 188 6.07 2.71 15.56
N ALA A 189 4.78 2.49 15.32
CA ALA A 189 4.08 1.29 15.77
C ALA A 189 4.57 0.02 15.04
N ILE A 190 4.74 0.09 13.71
CA ILE A 190 5.27 -0.99 12.88
C ILE A 190 6.69 -1.37 13.31
N GLN A 191 7.58 -0.37 13.43
CA GLN A 191 8.97 -0.57 13.82
C GLN A 191 9.11 -1.22 15.19
N GLU A 192 8.34 -0.76 16.17
CA GLU A 192 8.33 -1.31 17.53
C GLU A 192 7.94 -2.80 17.51
N HIS A 193 6.90 -3.16 16.75
CA HIS A 193 6.43 -4.54 16.65
C HIS A 193 7.42 -5.44 15.92
N ALA A 194 7.96 -5.01 14.78
CA ALA A 194 8.96 -5.76 14.02
C ALA A 194 10.21 -6.04 14.86
N HIS A 195 10.76 -5.02 15.51
CA HIS A 195 11.95 -5.15 16.37
C HIS A 195 11.71 -6.06 17.57
N LYS A 196 10.53 -5.98 18.22
CA LYS A 196 10.16 -6.88 19.31
C LYS A 196 10.15 -8.35 18.89
N ASN A 197 9.87 -8.63 17.63
CA ASN A 197 9.90 -9.97 17.06
C ASN A 197 11.25 -10.35 16.43
N GLY A 198 12.29 -9.49 16.56
CA GLY A 198 13.64 -9.78 16.07
C GLY A 198 13.84 -9.56 14.58
N TYR A 199 12.93 -8.83 13.92
CA TYR A 199 12.99 -8.51 12.48
C TYR A 199 13.39 -7.06 12.23
N SER A 200 13.82 -6.77 11.00
CA SER A 200 14.20 -5.44 10.55
C SER A 200 13.15 -4.86 9.59
N VAL A 201 12.92 -3.56 9.68
CA VAL A 201 12.03 -2.84 8.76
C VAL A 201 12.86 -2.20 7.65
N VAL A 202 12.47 -2.40 6.39
CA VAL A 202 13.06 -1.72 5.23
C VAL A 202 12.72 -0.23 5.30
N VAL A 203 13.69 0.62 4.97
CA VAL A 203 13.56 2.09 5.08
C VAL A 203 13.66 2.80 3.73
N ASP A 204 14.12 2.11 2.70
CA ASP A 204 14.35 2.66 1.35
C ASP A 204 13.05 2.77 0.55
N PHE A 205 12.01 2.04 0.97
CA PHE A 205 10.66 2.08 0.42
C PHE A 205 9.65 2.44 1.52
N CYS A 206 8.50 2.93 1.10
CA CYS A 206 7.44 3.37 2.02
C CYS A 206 6.08 3.30 1.32
N GLY A 207 5.02 3.32 2.09
CA GLY A 207 3.68 3.56 1.59
C GLY A 207 3.51 4.98 1.06
N HIS A 208 2.44 5.21 0.33
CA HIS A 208 2.20 6.44 -0.41
C HIS A 208 0.71 6.79 -0.48
N GLY A 209 0.41 8.05 -0.71
CA GLY A 209 -0.92 8.45 -1.16
C GLY A 209 -1.26 7.76 -2.47
N VAL A 210 -2.52 7.40 -2.66
CA VAL A 210 -3.00 6.70 -3.85
C VAL A 210 -4.45 7.13 -4.17
N GLY A 211 -4.83 6.99 -5.41
CA GLY A 211 -6.22 7.18 -5.83
C GLY A 211 -6.36 8.02 -7.07
N ASN A 212 -5.90 9.26 -7.11
CA ASN A 212 -5.93 10.10 -8.31
C ASN A 212 -4.68 9.91 -9.18
N ALA A 213 -3.59 9.43 -8.58
CA ALA A 213 -2.41 8.91 -9.25
C ALA A 213 -1.98 7.60 -8.58
N PHE A 214 -1.03 6.89 -9.18
CA PHE A 214 -0.48 5.66 -8.62
C PHE A 214 0.25 5.99 -7.31
N HIS A 215 1.19 6.93 -7.36
CA HIS A 215 1.92 7.42 -6.20
C HIS A 215 1.64 8.92 -6.01
N GLU A 216 1.21 9.31 -4.84
CA GLU A 216 0.97 10.68 -4.41
C GLU A 216 1.48 10.90 -2.98
N ASP A 217 1.55 12.15 -2.54
CA ASP A 217 1.72 12.45 -1.12
C ASP A 217 0.52 11.93 -0.29
N PRO A 218 0.73 11.59 0.99
CA PRO A 218 2.01 11.60 1.70
C PRO A 218 2.83 10.34 1.49
N TYR A 219 4.14 10.41 1.73
CA TYR A 219 4.95 9.22 2.00
C TYR A 219 4.63 8.68 3.38
N VAL A 220 4.38 7.37 3.47
CA VAL A 220 4.00 6.65 4.69
C VAL A 220 5.13 5.69 5.08
N HIS A 221 6.13 6.22 5.77
CA HIS A 221 7.27 5.42 6.22
C HIS A 221 6.86 4.39 7.29
N HIS A 222 7.44 3.19 7.21
CA HIS A 222 7.18 2.09 8.16
C HIS A 222 8.17 2.11 9.35
N VAL A 223 8.99 3.15 9.45
CA VAL A 223 9.79 3.55 10.60
C VAL A 223 9.46 5.00 10.96
N GLY A 224 9.51 5.35 12.23
CA GLY A 224 9.11 6.72 12.58
C GLY A 224 9.23 7.06 14.05
N ILE A 225 8.84 8.30 14.35
CA ILE A 225 8.77 8.85 15.71
C ILE A 225 7.33 9.28 15.94
N ARG A 226 6.77 8.87 17.07
CA ARG A 226 5.39 9.23 17.45
C ARG A 226 5.18 10.74 17.48
N ASN A 227 3.99 11.18 17.10
CA ASN A 227 3.55 12.58 17.02
C ASN A 227 4.37 13.45 16.05
N THR A 228 4.97 12.85 15.00
CA THR A 228 5.75 13.56 13.98
C THR A 228 5.22 13.28 12.55
N GLY A 229 5.71 14.08 11.60
CA GLY A 229 5.29 13.99 10.21
C GLY A 229 4.02 14.77 9.90
N MET A 230 3.40 14.47 8.77
CA MET A 230 2.16 15.12 8.33
C MET A 230 0.99 14.69 9.21
N VAL A 231 0.08 15.63 9.49
CA VAL A 231 -1.20 15.33 10.14
C VAL A 231 -2.06 14.49 9.21
N ILE A 232 -2.64 13.44 9.75
CA ILE A 232 -3.59 12.57 9.06
C ILE A 232 -4.98 13.21 9.13
N ALA A 233 -5.56 13.57 7.99
CA ALA A 233 -6.87 14.23 7.96
C ALA A 233 -7.94 13.35 7.29
N PRO A 234 -9.20 13.44 7.70
CA PRO A 234 -10.30 12.77 7.01
C PRO A 234 -10.36 13.11 5.52
N GLY A 235 -10.61 12.10 4.69
CA GLY A 235 -10.61 12.20 3.23
C GLY A 235 -9.29 11.84 2.57
N MET A 236 -8.20 11.64 3.31
CA MET A 236 -6.95 11.11 2.76
C MET A 236 -7.08 9.62 2.42
N VAL A 237 -6.45 9.20 1.32
CA VAL A 237 -6.31 7.79 0.91
C VAL A 237 -4.84 7.51 0.69
N PHE A 238 -4.32 6.46 1.33
CA PHE A 238 -2.92 6.08 1.23
C PHE A 238 -2.71 4.58 1.53
N THR A 239 -1.55 4.04 1.15
CA THR A 239 -1.15 2.68 1.44
C THR A 239 -0.41 2.56 2.77
N ILE A 240 -0.51 1.40 3.38
CA ILE A 240 0.38 0.93 4.44
C ILE A 240 0.88 -0.43 3.99
N GLU A 241 2.20 -0.55 3.81
CA GLU A 241 2.82 -1.68 3.09
C GLU A 241 4.17 -2.10 3.72
N PRO A 242 4.20 -2.47 4.99
CA PRO A 242 5.45 -2.79 5.66
C PRO A 242 6.20 -3.93 4.97
N MET A 243 7.47 -3.68 4.64
CA MET A 243 8.44 -4.65 4.15
C MET A 243 9.35 -5.04 5.31
N ILE A 244 9.30 -6.30 5.72
CA ILE A 244 9.95 -6.83 6.91
C ILE A 244 10.96 -7.90 6.53
N ASN A 245 12.22 -7.70 6.92
CA ASN A 245 13.32 -8.61 6.65
C ASN A 245 13.65 -9.48 7.86
N GLN A 246 13.92 -10.76 7.61
CA GLN A 246 14.38 -11.71 8.61
C GLN A 246 15.78 -11.36 9.15
N GLY A 247 16.59 -10.68 8.34
CA GLY A 247 17.96 -10.28 8.67
C GLY A 247 18.12 -8.76 8.79
N THR A 248 19.12 -8.21 8.11
CA THR A 248 19.36 -6.77 8.11
C THR A 248 18.36 -6.05 7.21
N ARG A 249 18.17 -4.75 7.44
CA ARG A 249 17.32 -3.91 6.59
C ARG A 249 17.96 -3.54 5.25
N ASP A 250 19.25 -3.82 5.08
CA ASP A 250 20.01 -3.42 3.90
C ASP A 250 19.56 -4.19 2.66
N LEU A 251 19.50 -3.50 1.55
CA LEU A 251 19.07 -4.04 0.27
C LEU A 251 20.05 -3.67 -0.87
N TYR A 252 19.81 -4.27 -2.01
CA TYR A 252 20.32 -3.82 -3.30
C TYR A 252 19.27 -4.00 -4.37
N ILE A 253 19.30 -3.15 -5.41
CA ILE A 253 18.45 -3.28 -6.57
C ILE A 253 19.22 -4.03 -7.65
N ASP A 254 18.56 -4.99 -8.31
CA ASP A 254 19.10 -5.72 -9.45
C ASP A 254 19.52 -4.75 -10.55
N LYS A 255 20.79 -4.78 -10.91
CA LYS A 255 21.35 -3.87 -11.92
C LYS A 255 20.97 -4.24 -13.35
N ASP A 256 20.60 -5.50 -13.58
CA ASP A 256 20.27 -5.99 -14.92
C ASP A 256 18.84 -5.62 -15.30
N ASN A 257 17.91 -5.63 -14.34
CA ASN A 257 16.52 -5.28 -14.58
C ASN A 257 16.11 -3.90 -14.04
N GLY A 258 16.87 -3.33 -13.11
CA GLY A 258 16.65 -1.99 -12.55
C GLY A 258 15.48 -1.87 -11.56
N TRP A 259 14.79 -2.98 -11.22
CA TRP A 259 13.56 -2.99 -10.44
C TRP A 259 13.62 -3.85 -9.19
N THR A 260 13.91 -5.14 -9.36
CA THR A 260 13.81 -6.11 -8.27
C THR A 260 14.77 -5.77 -7.13
N SER A 261 14.22 -5.59 -5.94
CA SER A 261 14.99 -5.29 -4.73
C SER A 261 15.18 -6.54 -3.91
N TYR A 262 16.41 -6.82 -3.52
CA TYR A 262 16.82 -8.01 -2.76
C TYR A 262 17.36 -7.65 -1.40
N THR A 263 17.16 -8.52 -0.41
CA THR A 263 17.88 -8.43 0.86
C THR A 263 19.38 -8.63 0.64
N LYS A 264 20.21 -7.79 1.25
CA LYS A 264 21.66 -7.84 1.06
C LYS A 264 22.33 -9.08 1.68
N ASP A 265 21.72 -9.63 2.71
CA ASP A 265 22.20 -10.83 3.41
C ASP A 265 21.60 -12.15 2.89
N GLY A 266 20.71 -12.08 1.88
CA GLY A 266 20.06 -13.23 1.24
C GLY A 266 18.99 -13.91 2.10
N LYS A 267 18.62 -13.32 3.25
CA LYS A 267 17.55 -13.83 4.10
C LYS A 267 16.18 -13.44 3.58
N LEU A 268 15.14 -14.10 4.10
CA LEU A 268 13.77 -13.88 3.66
C LEU A 268 13.26 -12.46 3.94
N SER A 269 12.39 -11.96 3.07
CA SER A 269 11.60 -10.75 3.22
C SER A 269 10.13 -11.06 3.00
N ALA A 270 9.25 -10.28 3.63
CA ALA A 270 7.81 -10.35 3.41
C ALA A 270 7.21 -8.94 3.39
N GLN A 271 6.11 -8.77 2.62
CA GLN A 271 5.35 -7.53 2.51
C GLN A 271 3.86 -7.84 2.52
N TRP A 272 3.09 -7.03 3.23
CA TRP A 272 1.64 -6.97 3.12
C TRP A 272 1.23 -5.54 2.90
N GLU A 273 0.20 -5.32 2.10
CA GLU A 273 -0.24 -3.96 1.80
C GLU A 273 -1.75 -3.82 1.79
N ASN A 274 -2.22 -2.69 2.31
CA ASN A 274 -3.59 -2.25 2.15
C ASN A 274 -3.68 -0.77 1.75
N THR A 275 -4.63 -0.43 0.89
CA THR A 275 -5.11 0.94 0.71
C THR A 275 -6.19 1.25 1.74
N ILE A 276 -6.04 2.36 2.45
CA ILE A 276 -7.01 2.83 3.45
C ILE A 276 -7.54 4.22 3.11
N LEU A 277 -8.80 4.46 3.46
CA LEU A 277 -9.42 5.78 3.51
C LEU A 277 -9.53 6.24 4.96
N VAL A 278 -9.04 7.42 5.27
CA VAL A 278 -9.24 8.05 6.57
C VAL A 278 -10.64 8.68 6.63
N THR A 279 -11.41 8.30 7.64
CA THR A 279 -12.76 8.82 7.90
C THR A 279 -12.75 9.69 9.16
N GLU A 280 -13.85 10.36 9.46
CA GLU A 280 -14.00 11.13 10.71
C GLU A 280 -13.88 10.28 12.00
N LYS A 281 -14.09 8.96 11.90
CA LYS A 281 -14.16 8.05 13.07
C LYS A 281 -13.01 7.04 13.13
N GLY A 282 -12.13 7.00 12.14
CA GLY A 282 -11.05 6.03 12.01
C GLY A 282 -10.72 5.78 10.56
N ILE A 283 -10.60 4.52 10.15
CA ILE A 283 -10.27 4.14 8.77
C ILE A 283 -11.32 3.23 8.17
N GLU A 284 -11.37 3.22 6.84
CA GLU A 284 -12.00 2.20 6.01
C GLU A 284 -10.93 1.55 5.14
N VAL A 285 -10.77 0.23 5.19
CA VAL A 285 -9.87 -0.49 4.29
C VAL A 285 -10.58 -0.65 2.94
N LEU A 286 -9.96 -0.17 1.87
CA LEU A 286 -10.51 -0.20 0.52
C LEU A 286 -9.99 -1.39 -0.27
N ALA A 287 -8.66 -1.53 -0.34
CA ALA A 287 -7.99 -2.66 -0.99
C ALA A 287 -7.12 -3.43 0.02
N TRP A 288 -7.14 -4.78 -0.04
CA TRP A 288 -6.48 -5.68 0.92
C TRP A 288 -6.01 -6.99 0.30
#